data_7c195fcade8e889fc105304380bce91d
#
_entry.id   7c195fcade8e889fc105304380bce91d
#
_cell.length_a   1.000
_cell.length_b   1.000
_cell.length_c   1.000
_cell.angle_alpha   90.00
_cell.angle_beta   90.00
_cell.angle_gamma   90.00
#
_symmetry.space_group_name_H-M   'P 1'
#
loop_
_entity.id
_entity.type
_entity.pdbx_description
1 polymer ?
#
loop_
_entity_poly.entity_id
_entity_poly.type
_entity_poly.pdbx_seq_one_letter_code
_entity_poly.pdbx_strand_id
1 'polypeptide(L)'
;MSSCKLVIKDEVNVKFENLSLEWRKRLTNKFKYEIPYARHLPAVKLGRWDGKVSFFGLGGTTYLNLVDQILPILEEGGVYVDFEDRREQHNYEFKQVDKNYLSHITWPDNHPCAGQPLELRDYQVETINKFIENPQCIQEIATGAGKTIITAALCQLVEPYGRTLTIVPNKSLVTQTEEDFLTCNLDTGVYYGDRKEVGRYNTIATWQSLNVLEKKAKNEHSTEFKEFCDGINTVIIDEVHMAKADVLKRLLTGPFAHCGIRWGLTGTVPKADFEFMGLKCSIGEVANRIQASELQDKGVLANCHVNVLQTQDHPQFKTYAEELKWLTTDATRMSWVAQTIQSIATSGNTLILVDRISAGEILQKKLKDAVFVSGSTKNNERKEQYDEVSTSQNKIIIATYGVAAVGINIPRIFNLVLIEPGKSFVRVIQSIGRGIRKAEDKDSVQIWDITSSCKFAKRHLTARKKFYKEANYPYNIEKIDYENPYTG
;
A
#
# COMPACT_ATOMS: atom_id res chain seq x y z
N MET A 1 -15.55 -42.54 19.54
CA MET A 1 -15.25 -41.16 19.17
C MET A 1 -13.87 -41.14 18.52
N SER A 2 -13.73 -40.57 17.35
CA SER A 2 -12.40 -40.38 16.75
C SER A 2 -11.66 -39.26 17.50
N SER A 3 -10.36 -39.41 17.66
CA SER A 3 -9.54 -38.36 18.31
C SER A 3 -8.37 -37.99 17.43
N CYS A 4 -7.96 -36.73 17.48
CA CYS A 4 -6.74 -36.26 16.84
C CYS A 4 -6.01 -35.29 17.79
N LYS A 5 -4.78 -34.94 17.42
CA LYS A 5 -3.95 -34.02 18.18
C LYS A 5 -3.60 -32.79 17.35
N LEU A 6 -3.94 -31.61 17.82
CA LEU A 6 -3.51 -30.35 17.24
C LEU A 6 -2.16 -29.95 17.84
N VAL A 7 -1.13 -29.93 17.04
CA VAL A 7 0.21 -29.50 17.42
C VAL A 7 0.45 -28.10 16.87
N ILE A 8 0.61 -27.12 17.72
CA ILE A 8 1.00 -25.74 17.37
C ILE A 8 2.52 -25.71 17.33
N LYS A 9 3.09 -25.51 16.13
CA LYS A 9 4.53 -25.59 15.89
C LYS A 9 5.26 -24.27 16.12
N ASP A 10 4.65 -23.20 15.66
CA ASP A 10 5.14 -21.83 15.75
C ASP A 10 3.94 -20.86 15.69
N GLU A 11 4.19 -19.57 15.57
CA GLU A 11 3.14 -18.53 15.58
C GLU A 11 2.21 -18.56 14.37
N VAL A 12 2.50 -19.40 13.37
CA VAL A 12 1.75 -19.47 12.12
C VAL A 12 1.32 -20.89 11.78
N ASN A 13 2.19 -21.89 11.98
CA ASN A 13 2.02 -23.23 11.46
C ASN A 13 1.51 -24.21 12.53
N VAL A 14 0.49 -24.96 12.19
CA VAL A 14 -0.06 -26.05 13.02
C VAL A 14 -0.21 -27.33 12.23
N LYS A 15 -0.33 -28.45 12.94
CA LYS A 15 -0.56 -29.75 12.34
C LYS A 15 -1.57 -30.55 13.16
N PHE A 16 -2.56 -31.10 12.48
CA PHE A 16 -3.47 -32.12 13.03
C PHE A 16 -2.84 -33.51 12.83
N GLU A 17 -2.36 -34.11 13.90
CA GLU A 17 -1.82 -35.45 13.92
C GLU A 17 -2.93 -36.46 14.24
N ASN A 18 -2.83 -37.66 13.66
CA ASN A 18 -3.81 -38.75 13.82
C ASN A 18 -5.23 -38.42 13.33
N LEU A 19 -5.41 -37.36 12.57
CA LEU A 19 -6.68 -37.06 11.92
C LEU A 19 -6.89 -38.02 10.75
N SER A 20 -8.08 -38.61 10.64
CA SER A 20 -8.38 -39.58 9.57
C SER A 20 -8.23 -39.01 8.17
N LEU A 21 -7.92 -39.83 7.19
CA LEU A 21 -7.78 -39.40 5.80
C LEU A 21 -9.06 -38.78 5.24
N GLU A 22 -10.23 -39.27 5.67
CA GLU A 22 -11.52 -38.72 5.29
C GLU A 22 -11.68 -37.28 5.74
N TRP A 23 -11.41 -37.01 7.01
CA TRP A 23 -11.44 -35.67 7.56
C TRP A 23 -10.42 -34.74 6.92
N ARG A 24 -9.19 -35.23 6.67
CA ARG A 24 -8.18 -34.44 5.97
C ARG A 24 -8.61 -34.05 4.55
N LYS A 25 -9.22 -34.98 3.80
CA LYS A 25 -9.79 -34.68 2.48
C LYS A 25 -10.94 -33.67 2.56
N ARG A 26 -11.84 -33.80 3.52
CA ARG A 26 -12.95 -32.88 3.75
C ARG A 26 -12.45 -31.46 4.04
N LEU A 27 -11.50 -31.30 4.95
CA LEU A 27 -10.91 -30.01 5.29
C LEU A 27 -10.09 -29.43 4.13
N THR A 28 -9.31 -30.24 3.41
CA THR A 28 -8.58 -29.79 2.21
C THR A 28 -9.54 -29.19 1.19
N ASN A 29 -10.68 -29.82 0.95
CA ASN A 29 -11.68 -29.31 0.01
C ASN A 29 -12.40 -28.06 0.55
N LYS A 30 -12.69 -28.01 1.84
CA LYS A 30 -13.35 -26.87 2.48
C LYS A 30 -12.53 -25.58 2.39
N PHE A 31 -11.21 -25.68 2.59
CA PHE A 31 -10.28 -24.55 2.58
C PHE A 31 -9.55 -24.37 1.26
N LYS A 32 -10.17 -24.83 0.16
CA LYS A 32 -9.64 -24.74 -1.20
C LYS A 32 -10.20 -23.52 -1.92
N TYR A 33 -9.32 -22.64 -2.37
CA TYR A 33 -9.65 -21.37 -3.01
C TYR A 33 -9.09 -21.29 -4.42
N GLU A 34 -9.84 -20.69 -5.33
CA GLU A 34 -9.41 -20.44 -6.70
C GLU A 34 -8.43 -19.28 -6.76
N ILE A 35 -7.32 -19.47 -7.47
CA ILE A 35 -6.38 -18.39 -7.76
C ILE A 35 -6.89 -17.63 -8.99
N PRO A 36 -7.24 -16.34 -8.88
CA PRO A 36 -7.92 -15.59 -9.95
C PRO A 36 -7.20 -15.58 -11.30
N TYR A 37 -5.86 -15.63 -11.29
CA TYR A 37 -5.04 -15.62 -12.50
C TYR A 37 -4.64 -17.04 -12.99
N ALA A 38 -4.95 -18.09 -12.24
CA ALA A 38 -4.51 -19.46 -12.54
C ALA A 38 -5.03 -19.98 -13.89
N ARG A 39 -6.23 -19.56 -14.30
CA ARG A 39 -6.83 -19.90 -15.60
C ARG A 39 -5.95 -19.54 -16.82
N HIS A 40 -5.01 -18.62 -16.65
CA HIS A 40 -4.07 -18.22 -17.69
C HIS A 40 -2.78 -19.06 -17.71
N LEU A 41 -2.54 -19.84 -16.66
CA LEU A 41 -1.33 -20.64 -16.51
C LEU A 41 -1.39 -21.91 -17.41
N PRO A 42 -0.25 -22.32 -18.01
CA PRO A 42 -0.20 -23.50 -18.86
C PRO A 42 -0.69 -24.79 -18.16
N ALA A 43 -0.37 -24.95 -16.87
CA ALA A 43 -0.79 -26.14 -16.11
C ALA A 43 -2.31 -26.28 -16.00
N VAL A 44 -3.04 -25.16 -15.88
CA VAL A 44 -4.51 -25.16 -15.85
C VAL A 44 -5.08 -25.36 -17.25
N LYS A 45 -4.53 -24.69 -18.26
CA LYS A 45 -4.95 -24.84 -19.66
C LYS A 45 -4.78 -26.28 -20.18
N LEU A 46 -3.77 -26.98 -19.69
CA LEU A 46 -3.49 -28.37 -20.04
C LEU A 46 -4.22 -29.38 -19.13
N GLY A 47 -5.09 -28.94 -18.23
CA GLY A 47 -5.82 -29.81 -17.31
C GLY A 47 -4.95 -30.52 -16.25
N ARG A 48 -3.69 -30.12 -16.09
CA ARG A 48 -2.75 -30.70 -15.10
C ARG A 48 -2.97 -30.20 -13.68
N TRP A 49 -3.69 -29.10 -13.54
CA TRP A 49 -4.02 -28.46 -12.27
C TRP A 49 -5.37 -27.73 -12.37
N ASP A 50 -6.16 -27.77 -11.30
CA ASP A 50 -7.50 -27.15 -11.25
C ASP A 50 -7.48 -25.63 -10.94
N GLY A 51 -6.31 -25.03 -10.80
CA GLY A 51 -6.16 -23.61 -10.50
C GLY A 51 -6.49 -23.22 -9.08
N LYS A 52 -6.62 -24.19 -8.18
CA LYS A 52 -6.99 -23.97 -6.78
C LYS A 52 -5.85 -24.38 -5.84
N VAL A 53 -5.79 -23.69 -4.70
CA VAL A 53 -4.86 -24.01 -3.61
C VAL A 53 -5.65 -24.14 -2.32
N SER A 54 -5.31 -25.17 -1.55
CA SER A 54 -5.88 -25.37 -0.22
C SER A 54 -4.96 -24.81 0.86
N PHE A 55 -5.57 -24.17 1.86
CA PHE A 55 -4.90 -23.73 3.08
C PHE A 55 -4.88 -24.84 4.16
N PHE A 56 -5.44 -25.99 3.86
CA PHE A 56 -5.33 -27.21 4.69
C PHE A 56 -4.70 -28.33 3.84
N GLY A 57 -3.51 -28.78 4.20
CA GLY A 57 -2.78 -29.82 3.50
C GLY A 57 -3.28 -31.23 3.81
N LEU A 58 -3.24 -32.14 2.84
CA LEU A 58 -3.58 -33.55 3.04
C LEU A 58 -2.75 -34.26 4.13
N GLY A 59 -1.57 -33.72 4.48
CA GLY A 59 -0.75 -34.17 5.61
C GLY A 59 -1.24 -33.68 6.98
N GLY A 60 -2.34 -32.94 7.04
CA GLY A 60 -2.88 -32.37 8.27
C GLY A 60 -2.25 -31.02 8.65
N THR A 61 -1.39 -30.45 7.82
CA THR A 61 -0.75 -29.15 8.07
C THR A 61 -1.67 -28.01 7.65
N THR A 62 -1.74 -26.97 8.50
CA THR A 62 -2.52 -25.76 8.25
C THR A 62 -1.97 -24.59 9.06
N TYR A 63 -2.75 -23.54 9.22
CA TYR A 63 -2.34 -22.29 9.84
C TYR A 63 -3.10 -22.05 11.16
N LEU A 64 -2.41 -21.46 12.14
CA LEU A 64 -2.98 -21.15 13.44
C LEU A 64 -4.25 -20.29 13.32
N ASN A 65 -4.23 -19.28 12.44
CA ASN A 65 -5.36 -18.38 12.20
C ASN A 65 -6.55 -19.02 11.46
N LEU A 66 -6.52 -20.33 11.18
CA LEU A 66 -7.67 -21.11 10.68
C LEU A 66 -8.24 -22.07 11.70
N VAL A 67 -7.59 -22.25 12.84
CA VAL A 67 -7.97 -23.23 13.85
C VAL A 67 -9.38 -22.95 14.40
N ASP A 68 -9.73 -21.68 14.59
CA ASP A 68 -11.05 -21.22 15.02
C ASP A 68 -12.18 -21.64 14.08
N GLN A 69 -11.89 -21.81 12.78
CA GLN A 69 -12.83 -22.29 11.78
C GLN A 69 -12.83 -23.82 11.64
N ILE A 70 -11.73 -24.46 11.99
CA ILE A 70 -11.56 -25.91 11.85
C ILE A 70 -12.15 -26.67 13.06
N LEU A 71 -11.91 -26.17 14.28
CA LEU A 71 -12.35 -26.85 15.49
C LEU A 71 -13.86 -27.09 15.54
N PRO A 72 -14.74 -26.12 15.23
CA PRO A 72 -16.18 -26.36 15.23
C PRO A 72 -16.61 -27.45 14.25
N ILE A 73 -15.96 -27.52 13.07
CA ILE A 73 -16.25 -28.56 12.07
C ILE A 73 -15.91 -29.95 12.58
N LEU A 74 -14.78 -30.09 13.30
CA LEU A 74 -14.36 -31.36 13.88
C LEU A 74 -15.26 -31.76 15.06
N GLU A 75 -15.62 -30.81 15.92
CA GLU A 75 -16.52 -31.02 17.06
C GLU A 75 -17.91 -31.47 16.61
N GLU A 76 -18.51 -30.80 15.63
CA GLU A 76 -19.78 -31.20 14.99
C GLU A 76 -19.71 -32.62 14.39
N GLY A 77 -18.54 -33.00 13.92
CA GLY A 77 -18.27 -34.33 13.40
C GLY A 77 -17.93 -35.38 14.48
N GLY A 78 -17.96 -35.04 15.74
CA GLY A 78 -17.67 -35.94 16.84
C GLY A 78 -16.19 -36.33 16.99
N VAL A 79 -15.29 -35.47 16.50
CA VAL A 79 -13.84 -35.66 16.66
C VAL A 79 -13.36 -34.90 17.89
N TYR A 80 -12.80 -35.63 18.84
CA TYR A 80 -12.13 -35.01 19.97
C TYR A 80 -10.73 -34.52 19.57
N VAL A 81 -10.39 -33.26 19.93
CA VAL A 81 -9.10 -32.66 19.62
C VAL A 81 -8.31 -32.42 20.92
N ASP A 82 -7.16 -33.05 21.04
CA ASP A 82 -6.16 -32.78 22.06
C ASP A 82 -5.16 -31.71 21.58
N PHE A 83 -4.51 -30.99 22.51
CA PHE A 83 -3.66 -29.84 22.17
C PHE A 83 -2.24 -30.04 22.67
N GLU A 84 -1.27 -29.68 21.82
CA GLU A 84 0.13 -29.50 22.18
C GLU A 84 0.67 -28.21 21.63
N ASP A 85 1.07 -27.28 22.49
CA ASP A 85 1.69 -26.02 22.11
C ASP A 85 3.21 -26.13 22.27
N ARG A 86 3.96 -26.01 21.16
CA ARG A 86 5.43 -26.05 21.12
C ARG A 86 6.06 -24.68 20.96
N ARG A 87 5.25 -23.61 20.98
CA ARG A 87 5.78 -22.26 20.83
C ARG A 87 6.54 -21.84 22.08
N GLU A 88 7.51 -20.95 21.87
CA GLU A 88 8.05 -20.17 22.98
C GLU A 88 6.95 -19.26 23.53
N GLN A 89 6.79 -19.28 24.85
CA GLN A 89 5.82 -18.42 25.52
C GLN A 89 6.37 -16.99 25.58
N HIS A 90 5.69 -16.06 24.96
CA HIS A 90 6.00 -14.63 25.04
C HIS A 90 4.96 -13.95 25.92
N ASN A 91 5.42 -13.20 26.91
CA ASN A 91 4.53 -12.36 27.72
C ASN A 91 4.73 -10.90 27.30
N TYR A 92 3.78 -10.37 26.53
CA TYR A 92 3.77 -8.98 26.10
C TYR A 92 2.93 -8.15 27.05
N GLU A 93 3.57 -7.25 27.80
CA GLU A 93 2.90 -6.33 28.73
C GLU A 93 2.82 -4.93 28.11
N PHE A 94 1.92 -4.75 27.17
CA PHE A 94 1.70 -3.43 26.56
C PHE A 94 0.78 -2.58 27.44
N LYS A 95 1.18 -1.32 27.62
CA LYS A 95 0.30 -0.28 28.15
C LYS A 95 -0.39 0.44 27.00
N GLN A 96 -1.66 0.75 27.18
CA GLN A 96 -2.37 1.58 26.21
C GLN A 96 -1.69 2.93 26.08
N VAL A 97 -1.64 3.43 24.86
CA VAL A 97 -1.09 4.75 24.54
C VAL A 97 -2.19 5.79 24.56
N ASP A 98 -1.80 7.03 24.86
CA ASP A 98 -2.63 8.22 24.72
C ASP A 98 -2.07 9.15 23.64
N LYS A 99 -2.71 10.30 23.44
CA LYS A 99 -2.30 11.29 22.45
C LYS A 99 -0.87 11.83 22.66
N ASN A 100 -0.37 11.79 23.90
CA ASN A 100 0.92 12.34 24.29
C ASN A 100 2.06 11.30 24.21
N TYR A 101 1.78 10.08 23.78
CA TYR A 101 2.78 8.99 23.74
C TYR A 101 4.08 9.38 23.03
N LEU A 102 3.98 10.13 21.91
CA LEU A 102 5.13 10.64 21.15
C LEU A 102 5.49 12.11 21.47
N SER A 103 4.92 12.75 22.48
CA SER A 103 5.12 14.19 22.77
C SER A 103 6.54 14.57 23.19
N HIS A 104 7.38 13.60 23.54
CA HIS A 104 8.81 13.78 23.78
C HIS A 104 9.61 14.04 22.49
N ILE A 105 8.99 13.85 21.30
CA ILE A 105 9.53 14.13 19.99
C ILE A 105 8.93 15.45 19.51
N THR A 106 9.74 16.28 18.85
CA THR A 106 9.29 17.51 18.20
C THR A 106 9.31 17.38 16.69
N TRP A 107 8.35 18.01 16.03
CA TRP A 107 8.31 18.05 14.57
C TRP A 107 9.57 18.75 14.02
N PRO A 108 10.19 18.21 12.96
CA PRO A 108 11.38 18.81 12.35
C PRO A 108 11.07 20.15 11.67
N ASP A 109 12.10 20.95 11.44
CA ASP A 109 12.00 22.33 10.90
C ASP A 109 11.26 22.43 9.55
N ASN A 110 11.25 21.34 8.78
CA ASN A 110 10.56 21.27 7.48
C ASN A 110 9.08 20.86 7.58
N HIS A 111 8.55 20.67 8.79
CA HIS A 111 7.15 20.33 9.01
C HIS A 111 6.32 21.58 9.34
N PRO A 112 5.03 21.68 8.90
CA PRO A 112 4.17 22.82 9.24
C PRO A 112 4.03 23.09 10.74
N CYS A 113 4.19 22.07 11.59
CA CYS A 113 4.18 22.16 13.05
C CYS A 113 5.60 22.15 13.65
N ALA A 114 6.61 22.66 12.93
CA ALA A 114 8.00 22.65 13.38
C ALA A 114 8.16 23.13 14.84
N GLY A 115 8.95 22.39 15.62
CA GLY A 115 9.20 22.69 17.03
C GLY A 115 8.07 22.38 18.01
N GLN A 116 6.88 22.00 17.54
CA GLN A 116 5.79 21.56 18.41
C GLN A 116 5.95 20.06 18.75
N PRO A 117 5.48 19.61 19.94
CA PRO A 117 5.44 18.20 20.27
C PRO A 117 4.62 17.39 19.27
N LEU A 118 5.08 16.16 18.98
CA LEU A 118 4.35 15.24 18.13
C LEU A 118 3.21 14.62 18.95
N GLU A 119 1.98 15.09 18.73
CA GLU A 119 0.79 14.53 19.34
C GLU A 119 0.10 13.56 18.37
N LEU A 120 -0.32 12.41 18.89
CA LEU A 120 -1.11 11.44 18.12
C LEU A 120 -2.56 11.94 18.02
N ARG A 121 -3.18 11.70 16.86
CA ARG A 121 -4.61 11.95 16.66
C ARG A 121 -5.43 10.81 17.27
N ASP A 122 -6.69 11.08 17.64
CA ASP A 122 -7.54 10.12 18.32
C ASP A 122 -7.62 8.76 17.59
N TYR A 123 -7.82 8.77 16.28
CA TYR A 123 -7.86 7.54 15.49
C TYR A 123 -6.49 6.82 15.41
N GLN A 124 -5.37 7.54 15.52
CA GLN A 124 -4.03 6.92 15.59
C GLN A 124 -3.84 6.22 16.93
N VAL A 125 -4.27 6.86 18.02
CA VAL A 125 -4.30 6.26 19.37
C VAL A 125 -5.14 4.98 19.35
N GLU A 126 -6.36 5.06 18.82
CA GLU A 126 -7.26 3.89 18.71
C GLU A 126 -6.60 2.77 17.88
N THR A 127 -6.00 3.09 16.75
CA THR A 127 -5.32 2.13 15.87
C THR A 127 -4.16 1.43 16.59
N ILE A 128 -3.30 2.20 17.28
CA ILE A 128 -2.16 1.65 18.01
C ILE A 128 -2.67 0.73 19.12
N ASN A 129 -3.65 1.16 19.91
CA ASN A 129 -4.21 0.35 21.00
C ASN A 129 -4.85 -0.94 20.49
N LYS A 130 -5.55 -0.92 19.35
CA LYS A 130 -6.06 -2.15 18.71
C LYS A 130 -4.96 -3.10 18.25
N PHE A 131 -3.82 -2.59 17.82
CA PHE A 131 -2.68 -3.44 17.47
C PHE A 131 -2.09 -4.13 18.70
N ILE A 132 -1.85 -3.40 19.78
CA ILE A 132 -1.27 -3.99 21.01
C ILE A 132 -2.21 -4.98 21.72
N GLU A 133 -3.52 -4.83 21.55
CA GLU A 133 -4.53 -5.79 22.00
C GLU A 133 -4.57 -7.06 21.14
N ASN A 134 -4.10 -6.99 19.91
CA ASN A 134 -4.15 -8.07 18.92
C ASN A 134 -2.75 -8.30 18.32
N PRO A 135 -1.93 -9.18 18.87
CA PRO A 135 -0.56 -9.42 18.41
C PRO A 135 -0.46 -9.86 16.94
N GLN A 136 -1.51 -10.44 16.39
CA GLN A 136 -1.58 -10.89 15.00
C GLN A 136 -2.84 -10.33 14.35
N CYS A 137 -2.74 -9.20 13.66
CA CYS A 137 -3.88 -8.61 12.98
C CYS A 137 -3.47 -7.67 11.84
N ILE A 138 -4.46 -7.35 11.02
CA ILE A 138 -4.37 -6.36 9.95
C ILE A 138 -5.33 -5.21 10.29
N GLN A 139 -4.92 -3.99 10.01
CA GLN A 139 -5.82 -2.84 10.04
C GLN A 139 -5.86 -2.15 8.67
N GLU A 140 -7.07 -1.96 8.17
CA GLU A 140 -7.34 -1.21 6.95
C GLU A 140 -7.44 0.27 7.31
N ILE A 141 -6.44 1.05 6.90
CA ILE A 141 -6.30 2.45 7.27
C ILE A 141 -6.10 3.25 5.99
N ALA A 142 -7.00 4.19 5.75
CA ALA A 142 -6.96 5.01 4.56
C ALA A 142 -5.60 5.71 4.38
N THR A 143 -5.24 5.95 3.13
CA THR A 143 -4.04 6.70 2.78
C THR A 143 -4.14 8.13 3.33
N GLY A 144 -3.02 8.68 3.78
CA GLY A 144 -2.98 10.02 4.40
C GLY A 144 -3.28 10.03 5.90
N ALA A 145 -3.66 8.91 6.51
CA ALA A 145 -3.90 8.78 7.95
C ALA A 145 -2.63 8.85 8.83
N GLY A 146 -1.44 8.96 8.23
CA GLY A 146 -0.18 8.95 8.98
C GLY A 146 0.24 7.56 9.46
N LYS A 147 0.07 6.55 8.61
CA LYS A 147 0.46 5.14 8.90
C LYS A 147 1.90 5.01 9.40
N THR A 148 2.82 5.81 8.87
CA THR A 148 4.24 5.73 9.26
C THR A 148 4.46 6.15 10.71
N ILE A 149 3.74 7.17 11.19
CA ILE A 149 3.79 7.59 12.61
C ILE A 149 3.20 6.49 13.52
N ILE A 150 2.10 5.86 13.08
CA ILE A 150 1.53 4.71 13.78
C ILE A 150 2.58 3.58 13.87
N THR A 151 3.23 3.27 12.74
CA THR A 151 4.28 2.24 12.70
C THR A 151 5.47 2.59 13.59
N ALA A 152 5.91 3.85 13.61
CA ALA A 152 6.98 4.30 14.48
C ALA A 152 6.62 4.14 15.97
N ALA A 153 5.40 4.50 16.37
CA ALA A 153 4.91 4.28 17.73
C ALA A 153 4.89 2.79 18.10
N LEU A 154 4.44 1.93 17.19
CA LEU A 154 4.45 0.49 17.38
C LEU A 154 5.87 -0.06 17.54
N CYS A 155 6.82 0.43 16.74
CA CYS A 155 8.23 0.05 16.87
C CYS A 155 8.82 0.40 18.23
N GLN A 156 8.50 1.58 18.78
CA GLN A 156 8.92 1.95 20.14
C GLN A 156 8.31 1.05 21.20
N LEU A 157 7.03 0.68 21.06
CA LEU A 157 6.34 -0.17 22.00
C LEU A 157 6.91 -1.59 22.07
N VAL A 158 7.38 -2.12 20.96
CA VAL A 158 7.89 -3.50 20.87
C VAL A 158 9.41 -3.63 21.06
N GLU A 159 10.15 -2.53 21.09
CA GLU A 159 11.61 -2.53 21.23
C GLU A 159 12.11 -3.35 22.45
N PRO A 160 11.45 -3.33 23.64
CA PRO A 160 11.86 -4.16 24.76
C PRO A 160 11.76 -5.66 24.51
N TYR A 161 10.99 -6.09 23.52
CA TYR A 161 10.74 -7.52 23.22
C TYR A 161 11.60 -8.06 22.08
N GLY A 162 12.46 -7.24 21.47
CA GLY A 162 13.38 -7.63 20.41
C GLY A 162 13.34 -6.71 19.19
N ARG A 163 14.02 -7.14 18.14
CA ARG A 163 14.13 -6.38 16.89
C ARG A 163 12.84 -6.43 16.09
N THR A 164 12.60 -5.35 15.36
CA THR A 164 11.44 -5.21 14.45
C THR A 164 11.90 -5.18 13.00
N LEU A 165 11.24 -5.96 12.16
CA LEU A 165 11.34 -5.89 10.71
C LEU A 165 10.10 -5.23 10.12
N THR A 166 10.27 -4.07 9.48
CA THR A 166 9.21 -3.41 8.72
C THR A 166 9.37 -3.70 7.23
N ILE A 167 8.40 -4.39 6.64
CA ILE A 167 8.41 -4.76 5.22
C ILE A 167 7.57 -3.75 4.45
N VAL A 168 8.18 -3.13 3.45
CA VAL A 168 7.51 -2.15 2.56
C VAL A 168 7.57 -2.61 1.11
N PRO A 169 6.63 -2.18 0.24
CA PRO A 169 6.51 -2.74 -1.12
C PRO A 169 7.59 -2.27 -2.10
N ASN A 170 8.24 -1.15 -1.87
CA ASN A 170 9.20 -0.58 -2.81
C ASN A 170 10.27 0.30 -2.16
N LYS A 171 11.33 0.58 -2.94
CA LYS A 171 12.49 1.37 -2.52
C LYS A 171 12.13 2.78 -2.01
N SER A 172 11.20 3.45 -2.66
CA SER A 172 10.80 4.82 -2.28
C SER A 172 10.17 4.87 -0.90
N LEU A 173 9.35 3.87 -0.57
CA LEU A 173 8.77 3.76 0.77
C LEU A 173 9.80 3.40 1.84
N VAL A 174 10.88 2.67 1.49
CA VAL A 174 11.99 2.45 2.43
C VAL A 174 12.58 3.79 2.87
N THR A 175 12.99 4.62 1.92
CA THR A 175 13.62 5.93 2.22
C THR A 175 12.71 6.81 3.06
N GLN A 176 11.44 6.87 2.71
CA GLN A 176 10.48 7.69 3.44
C GLN A 176 10.19 7.16 4.84
N THR A 177 10.02 5.85 4.98
CA THR A 177 9.80 5.23 6.31
C THR A 177 11.04 5.42 7.20
N GLU A 178 12.25 5.35 6.61
CA GLU A 178 13.51 5.63 7.30
C GLU A 178 13.54 7.06 7.84
N GLU A 179 13.22 8.07 7.02
CA GLU A 179 13.18 9.46 7.44
C GLU A 179 12.22 9.69 8.61
N ASP A 180 11.01 9.12 8.53
CA ASP A 180 10.01 9.22 9.57
C ASP A 180 10.46 8.49 10.87
N PHE A 181 11.09 7.33 10.75
CA PHE A 181 11.62 6.59 11.91
C PHE A 181 12.76 7.34 12.59
N LEU A 182 13.68 7.92 11.83
CA LEU A 182 14.76 8.74 12.37
C LEU A 182 14.21 10.01 13.05
N THR A 183 13.17 10.62 12.49
CA THR A 183 12.45 11.74 13.14
C THR A 183 11.86 11.33 14.49
N CYS A 184 11.42 10.07 14.60
CA CYS A 184 10.91 9.48 15.84
C CYS A 184 12.03 8.92 16.76
N ASN A 185 13.29 9.25 16.50
CA ASN A 185 14.47 8.81 17.27
C ASN A 185 14.62 7.26 17.38
N LEU A 186 14.12 6.51 16.38
CA LEU A 186 14.28 5.06 16.33
C LEU A 186 15.66 4.68 15.81
N ASP A 187 16.31 3.69 16.45
CA ASP A 187 17.53 3.05 15.93
C ASP A 187 17.15 2.23 14.69
N THR A 188 17.41 2.81 13.50
CA THR A 188 16.90 2.30 12.23
C THR A 188 18.00 1.97 11.26
N GLY A 189 17.91 0.82 10.62
CA GLY A 189 18.69 0.42 9.47
C GLY A 189 17.80 0.02 8.30
N VAL A 190 18.37 -0.02 7.10
CA VAL A 190 17.64 -0.36 5.88
C VAL A 190 18.30 -1.52 5.13
N TYR A 191 17.47 -2.37 4.53
CA TYR A 191 17.93 -3.52 3.75
C TYR A 191 17.27 -3.56 2.36
N TYR A 192 17.88 -2.86 1.42
CA TYR A 192 17.44 -2.87 0.01
C TYR A 192 18.58 -2.43 -0.92
N GLY A 193 18.52 -2.83 -2.20
CA GLY A 193 19.51 -2.42 -3.20
C GLY A 193 20.93 -2.63 -2.72
N ASP A 194 21.73 -1.55 -2.69
CA ASP A 194 23.12 -1.56 -2.24
C ASP A 194 23.28 -1.29 -0.73
N ARG A 195 22.23 -0.83 -0.05
CA ARG A 195 22.23 -0.61 1.41
C ARG A 195 21.83 -1.89 2.14
N LYS A 196 22.72 -2.44 2.95
CA LYS A 196 22.62 -3.74 3.63
C LYS A 196 22.95 -3.60 5.12
N GLU A 197 22.16 -2.80 5.81
CA GLU A 197 22.35 -2.51 7.23
C GLU A 197 21.62 -3.56 8.07
N VAL A 198 22.33 -4.26 8.91
CA VAL A 198 21.81 -5.31 9.81
C VAL A 198 22.14 -4.98 11.27
N GLY A 199 21.45 -5.63 12.20
CA GLY A 199 21.76 -5.51 13.63
C GLY A 199 21.15 -4.29 14.33
N ARG A 200 20.37 -3.44 13.65
CA ARG A 200 19.62 -2.34 14.26
C ARG A 200 18.34 -2.85 14.90
N TYR A 201 17.81 -2.13 15.90
CA TYR A 201 16.54 -2.48 16.51
C TYR A 201 15.40 -2.49 15.51
N ASN A 202 15.36 -1.52 14.60
CA ASN A 202 14.37 -1.45 13.53
C ASN A 202 15.07 -1.61 12.18
N THR A 203 14.63 -2.58 11.40
CA THR A 203 15.12 -2.79 10.04
C THR A 203 13.97 -2.62 9.05
N ILE A 204 14.15 -1.73 8.08
CA ILE A 204 13.18 -1.52 7.00
C ILE A 204 13.70 -2.23 5.75
N ALA A 205 12.90 -3.11 5.18
CA ALA A 205 13.29 -3.88 4.00
C ALA A 205 12.18 -3.97 2.97
N THR A 206 12.56 -4.19 1.70
CA THR A 206 11.57 -4.60 0.70
C THR A 206 11.45 -6.13 0.69
N TRP A 207 10.24 -6.65 0.43
CA TRP A 207 10.05 -8.11 0.30
C TRP A 207 10.92 -8.71 -0.82
N GLN A 208 11.24 -7.94 -1.87
CA GLN A 208 12.12 -8.35 -2.97
C GLN A 208 13.55 -8.61 -2.46
N SER A 209 14.08 -7.69 -1.65
CA SER A 209 15.44 -7.81 -1.09
C SER A 209 15.54 -9.00 -0.13
N LEU A 210 14.51 -9.24 0.68
CA LEU A 210 14.44 -10.40 1.56
C LEU A 210 14.38 -11.71 0.77
N ASN A 211 13.62 -11.75 -0.32
CA ASN A 211 13.56 -12.92 -1.19
C ASN A 211 14.89 -13.22 -1.88
N VAL A 212 15.63 -12.19 -2.29
CA VAL A 212 16.97 -12.34 -2.88
C VAL A 212 17.96 -12.86 -1.83
N LEU A 213 17.94 -12.28 -0.63
CA LEU A 213 18.81 -12.69 0.48
C LEU A 213 18.58 -14.16 0.86
N GLU A 214 17.32 -14.57 1.03
CA GLU A 214 16.99 -15.96 1.35
C GLU A 214 17.44 -16.94 0.27
N LYS A 215 17.19 -16.60 -1.02
CA LYS A 215 17.63 -17.45 -2.13
C LYS A 215 19.15 -17.56 -2.23
N LYS A 216 19.85 -16.44 -2.05
CA LYS A 216 21.31 -16.40 -2.05
C LYS A 216 21.86 -17.30 -0.94
N ALA A 217 21.37 -17.11 0.29
CA ALA A 217 21.81 -17.91 1.44
C ALA A 217 21.58 -19.42 1.24
N LYS A 218 20.44 -19.80 0.66
CA LYS A 218 20.17 -21.20 0.32
C LYS A 218 21.11 -21.77 -0.74
N ASN A 219 21.40 -21.01 -1.80
CA ASN A 219 22.26 -21.44 -2.89
C ASN A 219 23.73 -21.55 -2.48
N GLU A 220 24.20 -20.61 -1.64
CA GLU A 220 25.57 -20.52 -1.18
C GLU A 220 25.80 -21.27 0.15
N HIS A 221 24.76 -21.90 0.72
CA HIS A 221 24.77 -22.52 2.05
C HIS A 221 25.34 -21.61 3.14
N SER A 222 25.04 -20.29 3.04
CA SER A 222 25.53 -19.28 3.97
C SER A 222 24.57 -19.05 5.15
N THR A 223 25.10 -18.52 6.26
CA THR A 223 24.33 -18.15 7.45
C THR A 223 23.73 -16.74 7.37
N GLU A 224 24.04 -15.98 6.32
CA GLU A 224 23.72 -14.56 6.18
C GLU A 224 22.23 -14.25 6.43
N PHE A 225 21.33 -15.08 5.90
CA PHE A 225 19.89 -14.89 6.12
C PHE A 225 19.46 -15.21 7.55
N LYS A 226 20.08 -16.23 8.18
CA LYS A 226 19.81 -16.58 9.57
C LYS A 226 20.29 -15.46 10.50
N GLU A 227 21.45 -14.90 10.25
CA GLU A 227 22.01 -13.76 10.99
C GLU A 227 21.15 -12.52 10.84
N PHE A 228 20.59 -12.28 9.63
CA PHE A 228 19.63 -11.20 9.40
C PHE A 228 18.38 -11.38 10.27
N CYS A 229 17.84 -12.60 10.37
CA CYS A 229 16.61 -12.90 11.13
C CYS A 229 16.82 -12.92 12.64
N ASP A 230 18.08 -13.01 13.11
CA ASP A 230 18.38 -13.16 14.53
C ASP A 230 17.84 -11.98 15.36
N GLY A 231 17.14 -12.30 16.44
CA GLY A 231 16.51 -11.34 17.34
C GLY A 231 15.30 -10.61 16.79
N ILE A 232 14.85 -10.89 15.56
CA ILE A 232 13.59 -10.31 15.02
C ILE A 232 12.40 -11.05 15.61
N ASN A 233 11.64 -10.40 16.49
CA ASN A 233 10.45 -10.92 17.13
C ASN A 233 9.15 -10.28 16.64
N THR A 234 9.26 -9.16 15.93
CA THR A 234 8.13 -8.41 15.39
C THR A 234 8.28 -8.21 13.89
N VAL A 235 7.23 -8.48 13.14
CA VAL A 235 7.12 -8.12 11.72
C VAL A 235 5.94 -7.18 11.50
N ILE A 236 6.21 -6.04 10.88
CA ILE A 236 5.19 -5.06 10.47
C ILE A 236 5.21 -4.97 8.95
N ILE A 237 4.08 -5.14 8.31
CA ILE A 237 3.96 -5.12 6.86
C ILE A 237 3.11 -3.91 6.45
N ASP A 238 3.73 -2.95 5.80
CA ASP A 238 3.02 -1.81 5.22
C ASP A 238 2.57 -2.12 3.80
N GLU A 239 1.37 -1.66 3.45
CA GLU A 239 0.72 -1.89 2.16
C GLU A 239 0.69 -3.38 1.77
N VAL A 240 0.16 -4.21 2.67
CA VAL A 240 0.13 -5.69 2.51
C VAL A 240 -0.44 -6.15 1.17
N HIS A 241 -1.36 -5.39 0.56
CA HIS A 241 -1.97 -5.71 -0.73
C HIS A 241 -1.03 -5.55 -1.93
N MET A 242 0.09 -4.84 -1.77
CA MET A 242 1.04 -4.57 -2.86
C MET A 242 2.16 -5.60 -2.98
N ALA A 243 2.34 -6.45 -1.99
CA ALA A 243 3.32 -7.52 -2.04
C ALA A 243 2.84 -8.64 -2.99
N LYS A 244 3.79 -9.31 -3.69
CA LYS A 244 3.45 -10.59 -4.31
C LYS A 244 3.02 -11.56 -3.22
N ALA A 245 1.74 -11.88 -3.18
CA ALA A 245 1.12 -12.68 -2.12
C ALA A 245 1.90 -13.96 -1.81
N ASP A 246 2.36 -14.67 -2.85
CA ASP A 246 3.09 -15.94 -2.68
C ASP A 246 4.46 -15.76 -2.01
N VAL A 247 5.22 -14.71 -2.36
CA VAL A 247 6.56 -14.48 -1.80
C VAL A 247 6.45 -13.98 -0.37
N LEU A 248 5.58 -13.01 -0.11
CA LEU A 248 5.36 -12.50 1.24
C LEU A 248 4.84 -13.60 2.17
N LYS A 249 3.83 -14.37 1.71
CA LYS A 249 3.30 -15.51 2.46
C LYS A 249 4.42 -16.49 2.82
N ARG A 250 5.25 -16.88 1.85
CA ARG A 250 6.36 -17.82 2.09
C ARG A 250 7.37 -17.31 3.13
N LEU A 251 7.72 -16.02 3.06
CA LEU A 251 8.62 -15.40 4.06
C LEU A 251 7.97 -15.39 5.45
N LEU A 252 6.71 -14.98 5.55
CA LEU A 252 6.01 -14.82 6.82
C LEU A 252 5.61 -16.15 7.47
N THR A 253 5.35 -17.19 6.68
CA THR A 253 4.96 -18.52 7.17
C THR A 253 6.14 -19.49 7.32
N GLY A 254 7.31 -19.11 6.84
CA GLY A 254 8.57 -19.86 6.93
C GLY A 254 9.56 -19.16 7.85
N PRO A 255 10.53 -18.38 7.32
CA PRO A 255 11.62 -17.79 8.10
C PRO A 255 11.16 -16.92 9.27
N PHE A 256 10.06 -16.18 9.12
CA PHE A 256 9.51 -15.30 10.14
C PHE A 256 8.30 -15.89 10.89
N ALA A 257 8.08 -17.20 10.81
CA ALA A 257 6.97 -17.87 11.48
C ALA A 257 7.10 -17.87 13.01
N HIS A 258 8.29 -17.64 13.55
CA HIS A 258 8.56 -17.53 14.99
C HIS A 258 8.15 -16.17 15.57
N CYS A 259 7.94 -15.14 14.74
CA CYS A 259 7.58 -13.80 15.22
C CYS A 259 6.17 -13.82 15.83
N GLY A 260 6.06 -13.56 17.11
CA GLY A 260 4.79 -13.53 17.85
C GLY A 260 3.95 -12.29 17.55
N ILE A 261 4.61 -11.17 17.23
CA ILE A 261 3.94 -9.92 16.85
C ILE A 261 3.99 -9.80 15.33
N ARG A 262 2.81 -9.76 14.71
CA ARG A 262 2.61 -9.79 13.25
C ARG A 262 1.52 -8.79 12.89
N TRP A 263 1.91 -7.59 12.47
CA TRP A 263 0.98 -6.51 12.18
C TRP A 263 1.00 -6.10 10.72
N GLY A 264 -0.16 -5.96 10.13
CA GLY A 264 -0.33 -5.51 8.76
C GLY A 264 -1.10 -4.18 8.67
N LEU A 265 -0.59 -3.24 7.88
CA LEU A 265 -1.27 -2.00 7.54
C LEU A 265 -1.56 -2.00 6.05
N THR A 266 -2.74 -1.52 5.67
CA THR A 266 -3.09 -1.37 4.25
C THR A 266 -4.15 -0.31 4.06
N GLY A 267 -4.11 0.39 2.94
CA GLY A 267 -5.20 1.28 2.53
C GLY A 267 -6.38 0.53 1.93
N THR A 268 -6.20 -0.73 1.56
CA THR A 268 -7.23 -1.56 0.93
C THR A 268 -6.95 -3.04 1.19
N VAL A 269 -7.93 -3.73 1.76
CA VAL A 269 -7.87 -5.19 1.92
C VAL A 269 -8.23 -5.85 0.58
N PRO A 270 -7.50 -6.88 0.11
CA PRO A 270 -7.84 -7.64 -1.08
C PRO A 270 -9.25 -8.22 -0.99
N LYS A 271 -10.01 -8.14 -2.09
CA LYS A 271 -11.38 -8.66 -2.17
C LYS A 271 -11.44 -10.12 -2.63
N ALA A 272 -10.37 -10.63 -3.25
CA ALA A 272 -10.30 -12.01 -3.69
C ALA A 272 -10.08 -12.93 -2.47
N ASP A 273 -10.94 -13.92 -2.31
CA ASP A 273 -10.91 -14.85 -1.17
C ASP A 273 -9.54 -15.51 -0.97
N PHE A 274 -8.89 -15.91 -2.06
CA PHE A 274 -7.55 -16.50 -2.01
C PHE A 274 -6.50 -15.55 -1.40
N GLU A 275 -6.48 -14.30 -1.87
CA GLU A 275 -5.53 -13.28 -1.39
C GLU A 275 -5.82 -12.91 0.07
N PHE A 276 -7.09 -12.73 0.40
CA PHE A 276 -7.52 -12.44 1.78
C PHE A 276 -7.15 -13.57 2.73
N MET A 277 -7.41 -14.84 2.35
CA MET A 277 -7.03 -15.99 3.17
C MET A 277 -5.52 -16.12 3.33
N GLY A 278 -4.75 -15.78 2.30
CA GLY A 278 -3.30 -15.72 2.38
C GLY A 278 -2.80 -14.72 3.44
N LEU A 279 -3.41 -13.55 3.52
CA LEU A 279 -3.09 -12.53 4.51
C LEU A 279 -3.55 -12.95 5.92
N LYS A 280 -4.77 -13.48 6.06
CA LYS A 280 -5.27 -14.02 7.34
C LYS A 280 -4.33 -15.09 7.89
N CYS A 281 -3.92 -16.04 7.08
CA CYS A 281 -3.02 -17.12 7.50
C CYS A 281 -1.61 -16.62 7.85
N SER A 282 -1.11 -15.59 7.16
CA SER A 282 0.26 -15.10 7.32
C SER A 282 0.41 -14.03 8.41
N ILE A 283 -0.62 -13.23 8.64
CA ILE A 283 -0.57 -12.05 9.53
C ILE A 283 -1.67 -12.13 10.58
N GLY A 284 -2.93 -12.26 10.18
CA GLY A 284 -4.08 -12.30 11.08
C GLY A 284 -5.36 -11.74 10.46
N GLU A 285 -6.39 -11.62 11.29
CA GLU A 285 -7.68 -11.03 10.91
C GLU A 285 -7.60 -9.52 10.72
N VAL A 286 -8.59 -8.97 9.99
CA VAL A 286 -8.78 -7.52 9.91
C VAL A 286 -9.49 -7.04 11.16
N ALA A 287 -8.74 -6.43 12.09
CA ALA A 287 -9.25 -5.99 13.39
C ALA A 287 -9.93 -4.62 13.36
N ASN A 288 -9.59 -3.78 12.38
CA ASN A 288 -10.13 -2.41 12.28
C ASN A 288 -10.13 -1.90 10.84
N ARG A 289 -11.04 -0.96 10.56
CA ARG A 289 -11.15 -0.28 9.27
C ARG A 289 -11.42 1.19 9.50
N ILE A 290 -10.53 2.05 8.99
CA ILE A 290 -10.67 3.50 8.99
C ILE A 290 -10.70 3.96 7.53
N GLN A 291 -11.88 4.38 7.07
CA GLN A 291 -12.09 4.78 5.68
C GLN A 291 -11.71 6.24 5.43
N ALA A 292 -11.44 6.56 4.16
CA ALA A 292 -11.13 7.93 3.76
C ALA A 292 -12.27 8.91 4.07
N SER A 293 -13.54 8.49 3.90
CA SER A 293 -14.72 9.29 4.25
C SER A 293 -14.72 9.70 5.73
N GLU A 294 -14.42 8.76 6.62
CA GLU A 294 -14.33 9.05 8.06
C GLU A 294 -13.26 10.09 8.39
N LEU A 295 -12.10 10.02 7.72
CA LEU A 295 -11.02 10.99 7.89
C LEU A 295 -11.35 12.35 7.26
N GLN A 296 -12.15 12.36 6.19
CA GLN A 296 -12.68 13.60 5.60
C GLN A 296 -13.66 14.27 6.55
N ASP A 297 -14.60 13.53 7.13
CA ASP A 297 -15.57 14.04 8.11
C ASP A 297 -14.88 14.60 9.36
N LYS A 298 -13.80 13.98 9.80
CA LYS A 298 -12.95 14.47 10.90
C LYS A 298 -12.01 15.63 10.50
N GLY A 299 -12.08 16.10 9.25
CA GLY A 299 -11.25 17.18 8.72
C GLY A 299 -9.75 16.85 8.61
N VAL A 300 -9.39 15.57 8.62
CA VAL A 300 -8.00 15.09 8.47
C VAL A 300 -7.57 15.05 7.01
N LEU A 301 -8.49 14.63 6.12
CA LEU A 301 -8.31 14.66 4.68
C LEU A 301 -9.21 15.71 4.05
N ALA A 302 -8.73 16.36 2.99
CA ALA A 302 -9.55 17.25 2.19
C ALA A 302 -10.59 16.45 1.40
N ASN A 303 -11.75 17.07 1.14
CA ASN A 303 -12.74 16.53 0.22
C ASN A 303 -12.19 16.60 -1.21
N CYS A 304 -12.47 15.58 -2.01
CA CYS A 304 -12.07 15.53 -3.41
C CYS A 304 -13.31 15.44 -4.31
N HIS A 305 -13.30 16.20 -5.38
CA HIS A 305 -14.24 16.04 -6.49
C HIS A 305 -13.48 15.75 -7.77
N VAL A 306 -13.95 14.76 -8.56
CA VAL A 306 -13.25 14.32 -9.77
C VAL A 306 -14.03 14.77 -11.01
N ASN A 307 -13.40 15.59 -11.83
CA ASN A 307 -13.90 16.01 -13.12
C ASN A 307 -13.21 15.20 -14.22
N VAL A 308 -13.89 14.23 -14.80
CA VAL A 308 -13.35 13.43 -15.89
C VAL A 308 -13.62 14.14 -17.20
N LEU A 309 -12.59 14.60 -17.88
CA LEU A 309 -12.67 15.18 -19.21
C LEU A 309 -12.26 14.12 -20.24
N GLN A 310 -13.25 13.49 -20.86
CA GLN A 310 -13.04 12.42 -21.83
C GLN A 310 -13.06 12.96 -23.26
N THR A 311 -11.89 13.12 -23.87
CA THR A 311 -11.75 13.54 -25.27
C THR A 311 -12.30 12.48 -26.22
N GLN A 312 -12.99 12.93 -27.30
CA GLN A 312 -13.52 12.07 -28.35
C GLN A 312 -12.44 11.92 -29.45
N ASP A 313 -11.51 10.98 -29.22
CA ASP A 313 -10.42 10.72 -30.15
C ASP A 313 -10.76 9.52 -31.05
N HIS A 314 -10.45 9.63 -32.34
CA HIS A 314 -10.81 8.64 -33.36
C HIS A 314 -9.72 7.64 -33.74
N PRO A 315 -8.40 7.91 -33.56
CA PRO A 315 -7.36 6.97 -33.94
C PRO A 315 -7.45 5.63 -33.22
N GLN A 316 -7.14 4.55 -33.92
CA GLN A 316 -7.11 3.20 -33.38
C GLN A 316 -5.67 2.71 -33.29
N PHE A 317 -5.32 2.12 -32.16
CA PHE A 317 -3.97 1.66 -31.87
C PHE A 317 -3.96 0.16 -31.53
N LYS A 318 -2.88 -0.53 -31.93
CA LYS A 318 -2.68 -1.95 -31.62
C LYS A 318 -2.23 -2.18 -30.18
N THR A 319 -1.42 -1.26 -29.66
CA THR A 319 -0.84 -1.37 -28.33
C THR A 319 -1.15 -0.14 -27.46
N TYR A 320 -1.13 -0.35 -26.14
CA TYR A 320 -1.26 0.76 -25.16
C TYR A 320 -0.14 1.80 -25.32
N ALA A 321 1.08 1.35 -25.60
CA ALA A 321 2.23 2.24 -25.73
C ALA A 321 2.10 3.21 -26.91
N GLU A 322 1.54 2.74 -28.03
CA GLU A 322 1.26 3.57 -29.22
C GLU A 322 0.13 4.57 -28.93
N GLU A 323 -0.97 4.11 -28.33
CA GLU A 323 -2.08 4.97 -27.94
C GLU A 323 -1.63 6.06 -26.98
N LEU A 324 -0.92 5.70 -25.91
CA LEU A 324 -0.43 6.66 -24.92
C LEU A 324 0.56 7.66 -25.54
N LYS A 325 1.45 7.21 -26.45
CA LYS A 325 2.37 8.09 -27.15
C LYS A 325 1.59 9.13 -27.94
N TRP A 326 0.61 8.73 -28.74
CA TRP A 326 -0.20 9.65 -29.52
C TRP A 326 -0.97 10.62 -28.63
N LEU A 327 -1.70 10.13 -27.63
CA LEU A 327 -2.50 10.94 -26.69
C LEU A 327 -1.68 12.00 -25.94
N THR A 328 -0.38 11.78 -25.78
CA THR A 328 0.51 12.68 -25.03
C THR A 328 1.46 13.48 -25.91
N THR A 329 1.42 13.32 -27.23
CA THR A 329 2.31 14.06 -28.17
C THR A 329 1.58 14.70 -29.36
N ASP A 330 0.32 14.34 -29.64
CA ASP A 330 -0.45 14.98 -30.70
C ASP A 330 -0.58 16.50 -30.46
N ALA A 331 -0.21 17.30 -31.49
CA ALA A 331 -0.07 18.74 -31.33
C ALA A 331 -1.41 19.44 -31.04
N THR A 332 -2.48 19.02 -31.72
CA THR A 332 -3.83 19.59 -31.56
C THR A 332 -4.39 19.27 -30.21
N ARG A 333 -4.34 17.99 -29.85
CA ARG A 333 -4.81 17.52 -28.52
C ARG A 333 -4.06 18.18 -27.38
N MET A 334 -2.73 18.22 -27.44
CA MET A 334 -1.90 18.81 -26.37
C MET A 334 -2.05 20.33 -26.29
N SER A 335 -2.44 21.00 -27.36
CA SER A 335 -2.79 22.43 -27.31
C SER A 335 -4.10 22.66 -26.57
N TRP A 336 -5.12 21.84 -26.82
CA TRP A 336 -6.36 21.85 -26.06
C TRP A 336 -6.11 21.53 -24.58
N VAL A 337 -5.33 20.50 -24.29
CA VAL A 337 -4.95 20.14 -22.91
C VAL A 337 -4.30 21.31 -22.19
N ALA A 338 -3.33 21.99 -22.83
CA ALA A 338 -2.66 23.15 -22.24
C ALA A 338 -3.63 24.31 -21.96
N GLN A 339 -4.52 24.63 -22.89
CA GLN A 339 -5.53 25.68 -22.72
C GLN A 339 -6.48 25.34 -21.56
N THR A 340 -6.94 24.10 -21.48
CA THR A 340 -7.77 23.61 -20.38
C THR A 340 -7.06 23.75 -19.04
N ILE A 341 -5.79 23.36 -18.96
CA ILE A 341 -4.98 23.51 -17.73
C ILE A 341 -4.81 24.97 -17.34
N GLN A 342 -4.57 25.87 -18.28
CA GLN A 342 -4.49 27.30 -17.99
C GLN A 342 -5.78 27.83 -17.36
N SER A 343 -6.94 27.41 -17.87
CA SER A 343 -8.22 27.75 -17.28
C SER A 343 -8.37 27.19 -15.86
N ILE A 344 -8.03 25.92 -15.65
CA ILE A 344 -8.06 25.27 -14.33
C ILE A 344 -7.16 26.01 -13.33
N ALA A 345 -5.95 26.38 -13.73
CA ALA A 345 -4.96 27.01 -12.87
C ALA A 345 -5.34 28.42 -12.39
N THR A 346 -6.35 29.04 -12.98
CA THR A 346 -6.90 30.32 -12.47
C THR A 346 -7.55 30.19 -11.08
N SER A 347 -7.96 28.98 -10.71
CA SER A 347 -8.63 28.68 -9.44
C SER A 347 -7.65 28.31 -8.31
N GLY A 348 -6.35 28.24 -8.56
CA GLY A 348 -5.35 27.95 -7.53
C GLY A 348 -4.16 27.11 -8.01
N ASN A 349 -3.21 26.90 -7.13
CA ASN A 349 -2.03 26.09 -7.45
C ASN A 349 -2.41 24.72 -8.04
N THR A 350 -1.75 24.39 -9.14
CA THR A 350 -2.10 23.22 -9.96
C THR A 350 -0.90 22.29 -10.09
N LEU A 351 -1.09 21.03 -9.70
CA LEU A 351 -0.14 19.95 -9.96
C LEU A 351 -0.62 19.11 -11.15
N ILE A 352 0.24 19.00 -12.16
CA ILE A 352 -0.03 18.19 -13.36
C ILE A 352 0.83 16.95 -13.30
N LEU A 353 0.23 15.79 -13.50
CA LEU A 353 0.93 14.51 -13.56
C LEU A 353 0.89 13.91 -14.95
N VAL A 354 2.06 13.52 -15.44
CA VAL A 354 2.26 12.91 -16.76
C VAL A 354 3.00 11.57 -16.63
N ASP A 355 2.73 10.64 -17.56
CA ASP A 355 3.43 9.34 -17.57
C ASP A 355 4.84 9.45 -18.17
N ARG A 356 5.02 10.30 -19.18
CA ARG A 356 6.26 10.43 -19.97
C ARG A 356 6.88 11.80 -19.84
N ILE A 357 8.21 11.84 -19.79
CA ILE A 357 9.00 13.07 -19.77
C ILE A 357 8.65 13.96 -20.97
N SER A 358 8.52 13.36 -22.17
CA SER A 358 8.16 14.10 -23.38
C SER A 358 6.82 14.85 -23.28
N ALA A 359 5.84 14.27 -22.60
CA ALA A 359 4.57 14.94 -22.37
C ALA A 359 4.73 16.15 -21.42
N GLY A 360 5.55 16.01 -20.38
CA GLY A 360 5.89 17.09 -19.46
C GLY A 360 6.62 18.24 -20.16
N GLU A 361 7.58 17.95 -21.02
CA GLU A 361 8.32 18.95 -21.80
C GLU A 361 7.41 19.69 -22.80
N ILE A 362 6.48 18.99 -23.46
CA ILE A 362 5.49 19.61 -24.36
C ILE A 362 4.60 20.57 -23.58
N LEU A 363 4.09 20.15 -22.43
CA LEU A 363 3.24 21.00 -21.59
C LEU A 363 4.01 22.20 -21.02
N GLN A 364 5.26 22.02 -20.58
CA GLN A 364 6.09 23.11 -20.08
C GLN A 364 6.31 24.20 -21.15
N LYS A 365 6.51 23.82 -22.41
CA LYS A 365 6.65 24.78 -23.52
C LYS A 365 5.35 25.54 -23.81
N LYS A 366 4.19 24.93 -23.57
CA LYS A 366 2.87 25.50 -23.85
C LYS A 366 2.27 26.28 -22.68
N LEU A 367 2.68 25.99 -21.45
CA LEU A 367 2.17 26.61 -20.22
C LEU A 367 3.17 27.63 -19.72
N LYS A 368 2.75 28.90 -19.67
CA LYS A 368 3.57 29.99 -19.17
C LYS A 368 3.86 29.76 -17.67
N ASP A 369 5.12 29.98 -17.29
CA ASP A 369 5.61 29.89 -15.91
C ASP A 369 5.43 28.53 -15.22
N ALA A 370 5.19 27.46 -16.01
CA ALA A 370 5.12 26.11 -15.49
C ALA A 370 6.52 25.53 -15.23
N VAL A 371 6.67 24.88 -14.06
CA VAL A 371 7.91 24.21 -13.67
C VAL A 371 7.75 22.70 -13.87
N PHE A 372 8.73 22.08 -14.54
CA PHE A 372 8.72 20.63 -14.76
C PHE A 372 9.74 19.91 -13.89
N VAL A 373 9.26 18.98 -13.06
CA VAL A 373 10.04 18.16 -12.15
C VAL A 373 10.02 16.72 -12.63
N SER A 374 11.18 16.22 -13.03
CA SER A 374 11.36 14.83 -13.48
C SER A 374 12.28 14.04 -12.55
N GLY A 375 12.49 12.75 -12.83
CA GLY A 375 13.42 11.90 -12.10
C GLY A 375 14.86 12.40 -12.10
N SER A 376 15.26 13.19 -13.10
CA SER A 376 16.59 13.79 -13.25
C SER A 376 16.78 15.08 -12.42
N THR A 377 15.71 15.71 -11.96
CA THR A 377 15.78 16.93 -11.13
C THR A 377 16.38 16.60 -9.77
N LYS A 378 17.40 17.35 -9.32
CA LYS A 378 18.05 17.14 -8.02
C LYS A 378 17.09 17.35 -6.86
N ASN A 379 17.28 16.62 -5.76
CA ASN A 379 16.38 16.69 -4.61
C ASN A 379 16.26 18.08 -4.00
N ASN A 380 17.35 18.84 -3.92
CA ASN A 380 17.34 20.20 -3.40
C ASN A 380 16.53 21.16 -4.29
N GLU A 381 16.71 21.09 -5.60
CA GLU A 381 15.94 21.87 -6.56
C GLU A 381 14.43 21.54 -6.50
N ARG A 382 14.08 20.27 -6.31
CA ARG A 382 12.69 19.85 -6.12
C ARG A 382 12.09 20.48 -4.86
N LYS A 383 12.84 20.46 -3.76
CA LYS A 383 12.38 21.00 -2.49
C LYS A 383 12.15 22.50 -2.59
N GLU A 384 13.08 23.25 -3.18
CA GLU A 384 12.93 24.70 -3.41
C GLU A 384 11.70 25.02 -4.27
N GLN A 385 11.45 24.24 -5.34
CA GLN A 385 10.28 24.42 -6.19
C GLN A 385 8.97 24.12 -5.46
N TYR A 386 8.94 23.11 -4.57
CA TYR A 386 7.76 22.78 -3.78
C TYR A 386 7.50 23.82 -2.67
N ASP A 387 8.56 24.32 -2.03
CA ASP A 387 8.47 25.36 -1.01
C ASP A 387 7.96 26.67 -1.61
N GLU A 388 8.39 27.04 -2.82
CA GLU A 388 7.90 28.21 -3.55
C GLU A 388 6.38 28.14 -3.83
N VAL A 389 5.84 26.95 -4.13
CA VAL A 389 4.39 26.75 -4.35
C VAL A 389 3.60 26.95 -3.07
N SER A 390 4.13 26.59 -1.93
CA SER A 390 3.45 26.74 -0.64
C SER A 390 3.14 28.22 -0.31
N THR A 391 3.91 29.14 -0.87
CA THR A 391 3.76 30.61 -0.68
C THR A 391 3.14 31.31 -1.87
N SER A 392 2.96 30.63 -3.00
CA SER A 392 2.47 31.20 -4.27
C SER A 392 0.97 31.00 -4.46
N GLN A 393 0.39 31.81 -5.36
CA GLN A 393 -0.96 31.64 -5.87
C GLN A 393 -0.92 31.30 -7.37
N ASN A 394 -1.74 30.36 -7.82
CA ASN A 394 -1.90 29.96 -9.23
C ASN A 394 -0.63 29.42 -9.91
N LYS A 395 0.31 28.88 -9.14
CA LYS A 395 1.52 28.23 -9.69
C LYS A 395 1.18 26.89 -10.33
N ILE A 396 1.86 26.58 -11.44
CA ILE A 396 1.71 25.30 -12.17
C ILE A 396 2.98 24.50 -12.00
N ILE A 397 2.87 23.29 -11.43
CA ILE A 397 3.95 22.29 -11.41
C ILE A 397 3.54 21.11 -12.27
N ILE A 398 4.46 20.65 -13.11
CA ILE A 398 4.35 19.42 -13.88
C ILE A 398 5.30 18.39 -13.25
N ALA A 399 4.84 17.18 -13.00
CA ALA A 399 5.67 16.09 -12.51
C ALA A 399 5.32 14.79 -13.22
N THR A 400 6.27 13.85 -13.26
CA THR A 400 5.95 12.49 -13.72
C THR A 400 5.25 11.70 -12.62
N TYR A 401 4.41 10.73 -13.00
CA TYR A 401 3.77 9.83 -12.03
C TYR A 401 4.79 9.10 -11.12
N GLY A 402 5.97 8.80 -11.64
CA GLY A 402 7.06 8.20 -10.88
C GLY A 402 7.59 9.10 -9.77
N VAL A 403 7.75 10.39 -10.04
CA VAL A 403 8.18 11.39 -9.04
C VAL A 403 7.08 11.62 -8.00
N ALA A 404 5.82 11.70 -8.44
CA ALA A 404 4.68 11.86 -7.54
C ALA A 404 4.48 10.65 -6.61
N ALA A 405 4.77 9.44 -7.09
CA ALA A 405 4.68 8.21 -6.29
C ALA A 405 5.69 8.15 -5.15
N VAL A 406 6.78 8.90 -5.22
CA VAL A 406 7.80 9.01 -4.15
C VAL A 406 7.36 9.94 -3.01
N GLY A 407 6.26 10.65 -3.19
CA GLY A 407 5.66 11.55 -2.20
C GLY A 407 5.93 13.02 -2.51
N ILE A 408 4.98 13.65 -3.18
CA ILE A 408 4.93 15.11 -3.29
C ILE A 408 4.15 15.63 -2.08
N ASN A 409 4.80 16.41 -1.22
CA ASN A 409 4.15 17.07 -0.09
C ASN A 409 4.02 18.55 -0.39
N ILE A 410 2.96 18.93 -1.10
CA ILE A 410 2.64 20.34 -1.37
C ILE A 410 1.25 20.63 -0.78
N PRO A 411 1.17 21.24 0.42
CA PRO A 411 -0.10 21.43 1.13
C PRO A 411 -1.12 22.28 0.36
N ARG A 412 -0.66 23.23 -0.44
CA ARG A 412 -1.51 24.20 -1.13
C ARG A 412 -1.79 23.86 -2.59
N ILE A 413 -1.97 22.57 -2.92
CA ILE A 413 -2.49 22.15 -4.24
C ILE A 413 -4.01 22.18 -4.20
N PHE A 414 -4.62 23.02 -5.02
CA PHE A 414 -6.08 23.14 -5.17
C PHE A 414 -6.59 22.31 -6.35
N ASN A 415 -5.76 22.18 -7.40
CA ASN A 415 -6.08 21.40 -8.60
C ASN A 415 -5.02 20.34 -8.84
N LEU A 416 -5.47 19.11 -9.02
CA LEU A 416 -4.67 17.99 -9.44
C LEU A 416 -5.11 17.55 -10.83
N VAL A 417 -4.26 17.76 -11.82
CA VAL A 417 -4.53 17.37 -13.21
C VAL A 417 -3.78 16.10 -13.56
N LEU A 418 -4.51 15.09 -13.97
CA LEU A 418 -4.01 13.77 -14.35
C LEU A 418 -4.09 13.63 -15.86
N ILE A 419 -2.97 13.48 -16.53
CA ILE A 419 -2.91 13.29 -17.99
C ILE A 419 -2.77 11.80 -18.28
N GLU A 420 -3.79 11.23 -18.93
CA GLU A 420 -3.87 9.81 -19.29
C GLU A 420 -3.43 8.88 -18.14
N PRO A 421 -4.05 8.97 -16.98
CA PRO A 421 -3.68 8.14 -15.84
C PRO A 421 -3.94 6.67 -16.17
N GLY A 422 -2.89 5.86 -16.14
CA GLY A 422 -2.94 4.42 -16.42
C GLY A 422 -3.48 3.60 -15.24
N LYS A 423 -3.15 2.30 -15.23
CA LYS A 423 -3.54 1.39 -14.15
C LYS A 423 -2.85 1.67 -12.81
N SER A 424 -1.66 2.28 -12.83
CA SER A 424 -0.89 2.67 -11.64
C SER A 424 -1.42 3.92 -10.93
N PHE A 425 -2.50 4.49 -11.41
CA PHE A 425 -3.23 5.62 -10.86
C PHE A 425 -3.52 5.49 -9.35
N VAL A 426 -3.88 4.29 -8.87
CA VAL A 426 -4.11 4.04 -7.44
C VAL A 426 -2.91 4.41 -6.59
N ARG A 427 -1.69 4.08 -7.05
CA ARG A 427 -0.45 4.44 -6.36
C ARG A 427 -0.24 5.95 -6.28
N VAL A 428 -0.63 6.64 -7.34
CA VAL A 428 -0.48 8.10 -7.44
C VAL A 428 -1.45 8.80 -6.49
N ILE A 429 -2.72 8.40 -6.47
CA ILE A 429 -3.69 8.98 -5.52
C ILE A 429 -3.31 8.64 -4.08
N GLN A 430 -2.80 7.45 -3.81
CA GLN A 430 -2.32 7.08 -2.49
C GLN A 430 -1.11 7.92 -2.05
N SER A 431 -0.19 8.24 -2.94
CA SER A 431 0.94 9.12 -2.63
C SER A 431 0.53 10.61 -2.56
N ILE A 432 -0.44 11.03 -3.38
CA ILE A 432 -1.00 12.39 -3.36
C ILE A 432 -1.96 12.59 -2.19
N GLY A 433 -2.53 11.54 -1.62
CA GLY A 433 -3.29 11.62 -0.36
C GLY A 433 -2.53 12.34 0.76
N ARG A 434 -1.21 12.48 0.61
CA ARG A 434 -0.35 13.33 1.45
C ARG A 434 -0.37 14.81 1.05
N GLY A 435 -0.53 15.12 -0.22
CA GLY A 435 -0.68 16.49 -0.75
C GLY A 435 -2.13 17.00 -0.72
N ILE A 436 -3.10 16.10 -0.51
CA ILE A 436 -4.53 16.42 -0.31
C ILE A 436 -4.79 16.72 1.18
N ARG A 437 -3.80 17.23 1.91
CA ARG A 437 -4.01 17.63 3.30
C ARG A 437 -4.80 18.92 3.36
N LYS A 438 -5.62 19.04 4.38
CA LYS A 438 -6.30 20.28 4.72
C LYS A 438 -5.23 21.36 5.00
N ALA A 439 -5.37 22.52 4.38
CA ALA A 439 -4.63 23.73 4.74
C ALA A 439 -5.64 24.73 5.33
N GLU A 440 -5.19 25.76 6.02
CA GLU A 440 -6.07 26.74 6.66
C GLU A 440 -7.08 27.37 5.69
N ASP A 441 -6.70 27.50 4.42
CA ASP A 441 -7.49 28.10 3.34
C ASP A 441 -8.04 27.07 2.33
N LYS A 442 -8.05 25.75 2.67
CA LYS A 442 -8.33 24.68 1.72
C LYS A 442 -9.18 23.57 2.32
N ASP A 443 -10.44 23.53 1.91
CA ASP A 443 -11.40 22.48 2.30
C ASP A 443 -11.55 21.35 1.27
N SER A 444 -11.18 21.59 0.00
CA SER A 444 -11.37 20.61 -1.07
C SER A 444 -10.25 20.67 -2.12
N VAL A 445 -10.08 19.57 -2.85
CA VAL A 445 -9.20 19.46 -4.01
C VAL A 445 -10.02 19.05 -5.22
N GLN A 446 -9.84 19.77 -6.33
CA GLN A 446 -10.41 19.39 -7.61
C GLN A 446 -9.43 18.47 -8.33
N ILE A 447 -9.86 17.27 -8.65
CA ILE A 447 -9.10 16.32 -9.47
C ILE A 447 -9.65 16.39 -10.89
N TRP A 448 -8.77 16.60 -11.87
CA TRP A 448 -9.08 16.68 -13.28
C TRP A 448 -8.47 15.48 -13.98
N ASP A 449 -9.30 14.50 -14.33
CA ASP A 449 -8.89 13.27 -15.03
C ASP A 449 -9.07 13.46 -16.53
N ILE A 450 -8.01 13.91 -17.21
CA ILE A 450 -8.00 14.12 -18.67
C ILE A 450 -7.63 12.80 -19.35
N THR A 451 -8.58 12.22 -20.05
CA THR A 451 -8.46 10.91 -20.69
C THR A 451 -9.16 10.87 -22.05
N SER A 452 -9.16 9.75 -22.73
CA SER A 452 -9.65 9.58 -24.10
C SER A 452 -10.76 8.53 -24.21
N SER A 453 -11.52 8.60 -25.30
CA SER A 453 -12.44 7.54 -25.76
C SER A 453 -11.72 6.38 -26.44
N CYS A 454 -10.41 6.48 -26.72
CA CYS A 454 -9.59 5.41 -27.28
C CYS A 454 -9.63 4.13 -26.44
N LYS A 455 -9.38 3.01 -27.08
CA LYS A 455 -9.61 1.64 -26.55
C LYS A 455 -8.98 1.39 -25.17
N PHE A 456 -7.71 1.71 -25.00
CA PHE A 456 -6.99 1.42 -23.75
C PHE A 456 -7.29 2.47 -22.67
N ALA A 457 -7.37 3.75 -23.04
CA ALA A 457 -7.77 4.84 -22.15
C ALA A 457 -9.16 4.59 -21.56
N LYS A 458 -10.13 4.18 -22.37
CA LYS A 458 -11.49 3.83 -21.94
C LYS A 458 -11.51 2.65 -20.94
N ARG A 459 -10.68 1.62 -21.16
CA ARG A 459 -10.52 0.49 -20.20
C ARG A 459 -9.92 0.96 -18.88
N HIS A 460 -8.93 1.83 -18.91
CA HIS A 460 -8.31 2.39 -17.72
C HIS A 460 -9.28 3.30 -16.96
N LEU A 461 -10.08 4.11 -17.65
CA LEU A 461 -11.13 4.91 -17.03
C LEU A 461 -12.15 4.03 -16.29
N THR A 462 -12.54 2.89 -16.86
CA THR A 462 -13.45 1.94 -16.20
C THR A 462 -12.89 1.44 -14.86
N ALA A 463 -11.59 1.16 -14.80
CA ALA A 463 -10.93 0.76 -13.55
C ALA A 463 -10.87 1.93 -12.54
N ARG A 464 -10.58 3.16 -13.02
CA ARG A 464 -10.53 4.36 -12.18
C ARG A 464 -11.90 4.70 -11.58
N LYS A 465 -12.98 4.58 -12.35
CA LYS A 465 -14.35 4.81 -11.85
C LYS A 465 -14.70 3.92 -10.66
N LYS A 466 -14.24 2.66 -10.68
CA LYS A 466 -14.40 1.75 -9.54
C LYS A 466 -13.66 2.28 -8.32
N PHE A 467 -12.41 2.72 -8.52
CA PHE A 467 -11.62 3.32 -7.45
C PHE A 467 -12.25 4.60 -6.89
N TYR A 468 -12.75 5.52 -7.73
CA TYR A 468 -13.42 6.74 -7.26
C TYR A 468 -14.61 6.44 -6.36
N LYS A 469 -15.42 5.42 -6.72
CA LYS A 469 -16.52 4.96 -5.87
C LYS A 469 -16.04 4.38 -4.53
N GLU A 470 -14.99 3.57 -4.55
CA GLU A 470 -14.42 2.94 -3.36
C GLU A 470 -13.77 3.96 -2.41
N ALA A 471 -13.16 5.01 -2.97
CA ALA A 471 -12.54 6.10 -2.22
C ALA A 471 -13.53 7.19 -1.76
N ASN A 472 -14.83 7.02 -2.06
CA ASN A 472 -15.86 8.02 -1.81
C ASN A 472 -15.54 9.39 -2.45
N TYR A 473 -14.99 9.37 -3.69
CA TYR A 473 -14.76 10.55 -4.50
C TYR A 473 -15.92 10.73 -5.49
N PRO A 474 -16.79 11.72 -5.30
CA PRO A 474 -17.82 12.04 -6.28
C PRO A 474 -17.15 12.44 -7.59
N TYR A 475 -17.70 11.95 -8.72
CA TYR A 475 -17.17 12.26 -10.02
C TYR A 475 -18.27 12.50 -11.05
N ASN A 476 -17.98 13.39 -12.00
CA ASN A 476 -18.73 13.60 -13.23
C ASN A 476 -17.86 13.27 -14.45
N ILE A 477 -18.49 13.00 -15.59
CA ILE A 477 -17.79 12.74 -16.86
C ILE A 477 -18.34 13.69 -17.89
N GLU A 478 -17.45 14.49 -18.47
CA GLU A 478 -17.74 15.35 -19.59
C GLU A 478 -17.04 14.80 -20.84
N LYS A 479 -17.81 14.66 -21.93
CA LYS A 479 -17.29 14.25 -23.23
C LYS A 479 -16.90 15.48 -24.00
N ILE A 480 -15.65 15.55 -24.45
CA ILE A 480 -15.06 16.72 -25.10
C ILE A 480 -14.74 16.40 -26.56
N ASP A 481 -15.34 17.15 -27.47
CA ASP A 481 -14.91 17.22 -28.86
C ASP A 481 -14.13 18.53 -29.07
N TYR A 482 -12.82 18.47 -28.92
CA TYR A 482 -11.97 19.65 -29.03
C TYR A 482 -11.68 20.08 -30.50
N GLU A 483 -12.05 19.25 -31.45
CA GLU A 483 -11.98 19.60 -32.91
C GLU A 483 -13.23 20.34 -33.35
N ASN A 484 -14.39 20.09 -32.70
CA ASN A 484 -15.65 20.74 -32.93
C ASN A 484 -16.30 21.31 -31.68
N PRO A 485 -15.76 22.40 -31.09
CA PRO A 485 -16.19 22.91 -29.79
C PRO A 485 -17.63 23.46 -29.76
N TYR A 486 -18.33 23.52 -30.90
CA TYR A 486 -19.70 24.05 -31.03
C TYR A 486 -20.79 22.97 -31.05
N THR A 487 -20.48 21.69 -30.81
CA THR A 487 -21.42 20.56 -30.85
C THR A 487 -21.80 20.02 -29.45
N GLY A 488 -21.55 20.77 -28.39
CA GLY A 488 -21.89 20.42 -27.00
C GLY A 488 -23.10 21.19 -26.50
#